data_d59f963f5d57348a385afff011b13263
#
_entry.id   d59f963f5d57348a385afff011b13263
#
_cell.length_a   1.000
_cell.length_b   1.000
_cell.length_c   1.000
_cell.angle_alpha   90.00
_cell.angle_beta   90.00
_cell.angle_gamma   90.00
#
_symmetry.space_group_name_H-M   'P 1'
#
loop_
_entity.id
_entity.type
_entity.pdbx_description
1 polymer ?
#
loop_
_entity_poly.entity_id
_entity_poly.type
_entity_poly.pdbx_seq_one_letter_code
_entity_poly.pdbx_strand_id
1 'polypeptide(L)'
;MPGVGYEVRGNGEMFPLNGPCWSLFFEYIGNILYALFIRRLSNKALAVLVVMLGMALASFAVFNVSGYGNMGVGWTLDGVNFLGGTLRMLFPFSLGMLMSRNFKPMKVNGAFWICTIILIALFSVPYLEGLEPICMNGIYEAFCVIVVFPFLVWLGASGTTTDKQSTKICKFLGDISYPVYVVHYPLMYLFYAWLIENKLYTLGETWYVAVGVFVLSVILACLCLKLYDEPVRKWLTKKFLAPK
;
A
#
# COMPACT_ATOMS: atom_id res chain seq x y z
N MET A 1 17.79 6.56 -3.62
CA MET A 1 18.29 6.80 -2.26
C MET A 1 17.40 7.82 -1.59
N PRO A 2 17.00 7.63 -0.31
CA PRO A 2 16.20 8.61 0.39
C PRO A 2 17.01 9.88 0.66
N GLY A 3 16.42 11.05 0.38
CA GLY A 3 16.90 12.34 0.84
C GLY A 3 18.24 12.83 0.30
N VAL A 4 18.79 12.20 -0.72
CA VAL A 4 20.08 12.61 -1.30
C VAL A 4 19.80 13.38 -2.59
N GLY A 5 19.65 14.68 -2.50
CA GLY A 5 19.53 15.54 -3.65
C GLY A 5 18.71 16.80 -3.39
N TYR A 6 18.76 17.72 -4.34
CA TYR A 6 17.96 18.94 -4.32
C TYR A 6 16.48 18.56 -4.53
N GLU A 7 15.67 18.84 -3.54
CA GLU A 7 14.24 18.57 -3.60
C GLU A 7 13.51 19.70 -4.30
N VAL A 8 13.10 19.43 -5.55
CA VAL A 8 12.57 20.46 -6.48
C VAL A 8 11.18 20.97 -6.04
N ARG A 9 10.42 20.16 -5.27
CA ARG A 9 9.02 20.48 -4.89
C ARG A 9 8.90 21.22 -3.54
N GLY A 10 9.97 21.27 -2.75
CA GLY A 10 9.97 21.98 -1.46
C GLY A 10 9.26 21.27 -0.32
N ASN A 11 8.84 20.00 -0.49
CA ASN A 11 8.06 19.27 0.51
C ASN A 11 8.92 18.43 1.47
N GLY A 12 10.23 18.41 1.31
CA GLY A 12 11.15 17.58 2.12
C GLY A 12 10.98 16.08 1.96
N GLU A 13 10.41 15.63 0.85
CA GLU A 13 10.11 14.21 0.63
C GLU A 13 11.38 13.37 0.44
N MET A 14 11.37 12.16 1.00
CA MET A 14 12.45 11.19 0.80
C MET A 14 12.64 10.78 -0.67
N PHE A 15 11.54 10.74 -1.43
CA PHE A 15 11.50 10.29 -2.82
C PHE A 15 10.73 11.30 -3.69
N PRO A 16 11.29 12.48 -3.98
CA PRO A 16 10.57 13.58 -4.64
C PRO A 16 10.10 13.24 -6.06
N LEU A 17 10.75 12.32 -6.77
CA LEU A 17 10.35 11.90 -8.12
C LEU A 17 9.31 10.77 -8.11
N ASN A 18 9.20 10.03 -7.02
CA ASN A 18 8.27 8.91 -6.90
C ASN A 18 7.85 8.71 -5.44
N GLY A 19 6.91 9.54 -4.99
CA GLY A 19 6.42 9.54 -3.61
C GLY A 19 6.15 8.16 -3.02
N PRO A 20 5.39 7.26 -3.68
CA PRO A 20 5.10 5.91 -3.17
C PRO A 20 6.31 5.07 -2.76
N CYS A 21 7.52 5.37 -3.24
CA CYS A 21 8.73 4.67 -2.82
C CYS A 21 9.02 4.76 -1.32
N TRP A 22 8.40 5.69 -0.59
CA TRP A 22 8.49 5.74 0.87
C TRP A 22 8.06 4.42 1.52
N SER A 23 7.00 3.81 1.04
CA SER A 23 6.49 2.55 1.58
C SER A 23 7.43 1.38 1.29
N LEU A 24 8.05 1.36 0.10
CA LEU A 24 9.06 0.35 -0.26
C LEU A 24 10.31 0.46 0.63
N PHE A 25 10.69 1.69 0.99
CA PHE A 25 11.78 1.92 1.94
C PHE A 25 11.47 1.29 3.31
N PHE A 26 10.29 1.53 3.86
CA PHE A 26 9.86 0.92 5.12
C PHE A 26 9.68 -0.59 4.99
N GLU A 27 9.16 -1.08 3.87
CA GLU A 27 9.05 -2.52 3.60
C GLU A 27 10.43 -3.20 3.60
N TYR A 28 11.44 -2.56 3.03
CA TYR A 28 12.81 -3.05 3.08
C TYR A 28 13.32 -3.15 4.51
N ILE A 29 13.07 -2.13 5.35
CA ILE A 29 13.38 -2.18 6.79
C ILE A 29 12.63 -3.32 7.46
N GLY A 30 11.34 -3.50 7.16
CA GLY A 30 10.52 -4.60 7.68
C GLY A 30 11.09 -5.98 7.36
N ASN A 31 11.56 -6.17 6.14
CA ASN A 31 12.20 -7.42 5.72
C ASN A 31 13.53 -7.69 6.46
N ILE A 32 14.33 -6.65 6.73
CA ILE A 32 15.54 -6.76 7.56
C ILE A 32 15.16 -7.16 9.00
N LEU A 33 14.19 -6.48 9.60
CA LEU A 33 13.70 -6.79 10.95
C LEU A 33 13.12 -8.21 11.02
N TYR A 34 12.42 -8.64 9.99
CA TYR A 34 11.96 -10.03 9.87
C TYR A 34 13.14 -11.02 9.87
N ALA A 35 14.11 -10.80 9.02
CA ALA A 35 15.25 -11.71 8.88
C ALA A 35 16.06 -11.81 10.19
N LEU A 36 16.20 -10.72 10.92
CA LEU A 36 17.02 -10.67 12.14
C LEU A 36 16.25 -11.13 13.37
N PHE A 37 14.99 -10.71 13.55
CA PHE A 37 14.27 -10.82 14.80
C PHE A 37 12.91 -11.52 14.67
N ILE A 38 12.01 -10.99 13.83
CA ILE A 38 10.57 -11.32 13.89
C ILE A 38 10.30 -12.78 13.51
N ARG A 39 11.07 -13.35 12.59
CA ARG A 39 10.94 -14.76 12.18
C ARG A 39 11.12 -15.75 13.33
N ARG A 40 11.86 -15.36 14.39
CA ARG A 40 12.14 -16.21 15.55
C ARG A 40 11.09 -16.11 16.65
N LEU A 41 10.16 -15.15 16.55
CA LEU A 41 9.12 -14.98 17.54
C LEU A 41 8.13 -16.15 17.50
N SER A 42 7.73 -16.63 18.69
CA SER A 42 6.61 -17.55 18.83
C SER A 42 5.29 -16.87 18.39
N ASN A 43 4.26 -17.66 18.06
CA ASN A 43 2.96 -17.10 17.70
C ASN A 43 2.37 -16.22 18.81
N LYS A 44 2.59 -16.57 20.09
CA LYS A 44 2.14 -15.76 21.22
C LYS A 44 2.87 -14.41 21.28
N ALA A 45 4.20 -14.42 21.16
CA ALA A 45 5.00 -13.20 21.15
C ALA A 45 4.67 -12.31 19.94
N LEU A 46 4.47 -12.91 18.77
CA LEU A 46 4.05 -12.18 17.56
C LEU A 46 2.65 -11.58 17.72
N ALA A 47 1.71 -12.29 18.35
CA ALA A 47 0.37 -11.76 18.64
C ALA A 47 0.43 -10.56 19.60
N VAL A 48 1.25 -10.62 20.65
CA VAL A 48 1.48 -9.49 21.57
C VAL A 48 2.07 -8.30 20.81
N LEU A 49 3.07 -8.54 19.96
CA LEU A 49 3.65 -7.48 19.12
C LEU A 49 2.60 -6.82 18.22
N VAL A 50 1.76 -7.61 17.55
CA VAL A 50 0.67 -7.11 16.67
C VAL A 50 -0.31 -6.26 17.47
N VAL A 51 -0.72 -6.70 18.68
CA VAL A 51 -1.62 -5.92 19.53
C VAL A 51 -0.98 -4.60 19.95
N MET A 52 0.27 -4.61 20.38
CA MET A 52 0.98 -3.38 20.77
C MET A 52 1.11 -2.41 19.59
N LEU A 53 1.50 -2.90 18.41
CA LEU A 53 1.62 -2.08 17.21
C LEU A 53 0.25 -1.54 16.75
N GLY A 54 -0.81 -2.35 16.85
CA GLY A 54 -2.18 -1.94 16.53
C GLY A 54 -2.67 -0.84 17.46
N MET A 55 -2.43 -0.97 18.77
CA MET A 55 -2.76 0.09 19.74
C MET A 55 -1.97 1.38 19.48
N ALA A 56 -0.67 1.26 19.20
CA ALA A 56 0.17 2.42 18.88
C ALA A 56 -0.31 3.12 17.58
N LEU A 57 -0.63 2.35 16.54
CA LEU A 57 -1.15 2.88 15.28
C LEU A 57 -2.53 3.55 15.47
N ALA A 58 -3.43 2.91 16.23
CA ALA A 58 -4.73 3.48 16.56
C ALA A 58 -4.58 4.81 17.33
N SER A 59 -3.74 4.82 18.37
CA SER A 59 -3.46 6.04 19.13
C SER A 59 -2.87 7.14 18.25
N PHE A 60 -1.93 6.81 17.37
CA PHE A 60 -1.32 7.75 16.44
C PHE A 60 -2.38 8.42 15.54
N ALA A 61 -3.33 7.63 15.02
CA ALA A 61 -4.39 8.12 14.15
C ALA A 61 -5.46 8.90 14.92
N VAL A 62 -5.99 8.35 16.02
CA VAL A 62 -7.10 8.91 16.80
C VAL A 62 -6.72 10.25 17.44
N PHE A 63 -5.51 10.36 17.99
CA PHE A 63 -5.02 11.60 18.58
C PHE A 63 -4.33 12.52 17.57
N ASN A 64 -4.47 12.27 16.28
CA ASN A 64 -3.94 13.12 15.21
C ASN A 64 -2.47 13.53 15.42
N VAL A 65 -1.62 12.58 15.82
CA VAL A 65 -0.20 12.86 16.14
C VAL A 65 0.54 13.44 14.94
N SER A 66 0.09 13.15 13.72
CA SER A 66 0.63 13.75 12.49
C SER A 66 0.29 15.23 12.32
N GLY A 67 -0.82 15.69 12.89
CA GLY A 67 -1.39 17.02 12.64
C GLY A 67 -2.14 17.16 11.31
N TYR A 68 -2.20 16.08 10.49
CA TYR A 68 -2.81 16.12 9.15
C TYR A 68 -4.29 15.69 9.14
N GLY A 69 -4.83 15.25 10.27
CA GLY A 69 -6.18 14.69 10.35
C GLY A 69 -6.33 13.33 9.65
N ASN A 70 -5.24 12.71 9.26
CA ASN A 70 -5.21 11.42 8.60
C ASN A 70 -3.85 10.70 8.83
N MET A 71 -3.77 9.43 8.43
CA MET A 71 -2.54 8.63 8.51
C MET A 71 -1.62 8.81 7.29
N GLY A 72 -1.71 9.91 6.55
CA GLY A 72 -0.86 10.23 5.41
C GLY A 72 0.55 10.64 5.79
N VAL A 73 1.30 9.76 6.45
CA VAL A 73 2.65 9.97 6.97
C VAL A 73 3.65 8.97 6.40
N GLY A 74 4.94 9.26 6.55
CA GLY A 74 6.03 8.41 6.08
C GLY A 74 6.77 8.99 4.86
N TRP A 75 6.42 10.21 4.44
CA TRP A 75 6.97 10.86 3.24
C TRP A 75 8.33 11.50 3.47
N THR A 76 8.57 11.95 4.70
CA THR A 76 9.76 12.70 5.11
C THR A 76 10.51 11.98 6.23
N LEU A 77 11.75 12.38 6.49
CA LEU A 77 12.61 11.76 7.53
C LEU A 77 12.46 12.41 8.91
N ASP A 78 11.52 13.35 9.07
CA ASP A 78 11.25 13.89 10.40
C ASP A 78 10.68 12.84 11.37
N GLY A 79 10.78 13.10 12.67
CA GLY A 79 10.45 12.11 13.69
C GLY A 79 9.01 11.61 13.64
N VAL A 80 8.05 12.48 13.35
CA VAL A 80 6.61 12.12 13.29
C VAL A 80 6.31 11.28 12.06
N ASN A 81 6.80 11.69 10.89
CA ASN A 81 6.64 10.92 9.67
C ASN A 81 7.35 9.57 9.72
N PHE A 82 8.57 9.54 10.28
CA PHE A 82 9.31 8.30 10.42
C PHE A 82 8.62 7.31 11.39
N LEU A 83 8.12 7.80 12.53
CA LEU A 83 7.35 7.00 13.47
C LEU A 83 6.06 6.48 12.82
N GLY A 84 5.28 7.36 12.21
CA GLY A 84 4.04 7.00 11.55
C GLY A 84 4.24 6.01 10.40
N GLY A 85 5.25 6.24 9.54
CA GLY A 85 5.64 5.31 8.47
C GLY A 85 6.06 3.95 9.00
N THR A 86 6.83 3.91 10.11
CA THR A 86 7.22 2.68 10.79
C THR A 86 6.01 1.91 11.32
N LEU A 87 5.07 2.57 11.99
CA LEU A 87 3.85 1.94 12.51
C LEU A 87 2.96 1.40 11.38
N ARG A 88 2.78 2.20 10.32
CA ARG A 88 2.02 1.81 9.12
C ARG A 88 2.60 0.61 8.38
N MET A 89 3.90 0.38 8.50
CA MET A 89 4.56 -0.78 7.92
C MET A 89 4.58 -1.97 8.90
N LEU A 90 5.07 -1.77 10.12
CA LEU A 90 5.29 -2.89 11.07
C LEU A 90 3.99 -3.58 11.49
N PHE A 91 2.89 -2.83 11.69
CA PHE A 91 1.62 -3.42 12.08
C PHE A 91 1.10 -4.40 11.02
N PRO A 92 0.81 -3.97 9.77
CA PRO A 92 0.26 -4.89 8.77
C PRO A 92 1.25 -5.99 8.39
N PHE A 93 2.55 -5.72 8.39
CA PHE A 93 3.59 -6.71 8.14
C PHE A 93 3.58 -7.83 9.19
N SER A 94 3.58 -7.47 10.49
CA SER A 94 3.54 -8.42 11.59
C SER A 94 2.22 -9.18 11.65
N LEU A 95 1.10 -8.49 11.39
CA LEU A 95 -0.23 -9.10 11.32
C LEU A 95 -0.33 -10.09 10.15
N GLY A 96 0.16 -9.71 8.97
CA GLY A 96 0.21 -10.60 7.80
C GLY A 96 0.98 -11.88 8.08
N MET A 97 2.10 -11.79 8.81
CA MET A 97 2.86 -12.98 9.23
C MET A 97 2.10 -13.85 10.25
N LEU A 98 1.44 -13.21 11.23
CA LEU A 98 0.62 -13.94 12.20
C LEU A 98 -0.55 -14.66 11.49
N MET A 99 -1.20 -13.96 10.56
CA MET A 99 -2.26 -14.53 9.73
C MET A 99 -1.72 -15.70 8.91
N SER A 100 -0.60 -15.56 8.21
CA SER A 100 -0.05 -16.61 7.36
C SER A 100 0.31 -17.88 8.13
N ARG A 101 0.80 -17.76 9.37
CA ARG A 101 1.11 -18.91 10.24
C ARG A 101 -0.13 -19.66 10.73
N ASN A 102 -1.27 -18.97 10.85
CA ASN A 102 -2.51 -19.52 11.38
C ASN A 102 -3.61 -19.61 10.32
N PHE A 103 -3.28 -19.34 9.04
CA PHE A 103 -4.25 -19.27 7.97
C PHE A 103 -4.88 -20.64 7.70
N LYS A 104 -6.21 -20.65 7.76
CA LYS A 104 -7.03 -21.78 7.33
C LYS A 104 -7.96 -21.28 6.24
N PRO A 105 -7.72 -21.63 4.96
CA PRO A 105 -8.54 -21.14 3.87
C PRO A 105 -9.96 -21.67 4.01
N MET A 106 -10.93 -20.78 3.86
CA MET A 106 -12.33 -21.13 3.63
C MET A 106 -12.59 -21.01 2.13
N LYS A 107 -13.47 -21.88 1.61
CA LYS A 107 -13.88 -21.80 0.20
C LYS A 107 -14.96 -20.73 0.06
N VAL A 108 -14.54 -19.52 -0.30
CA VAL A 108 -15.48 -18.38 -0.48
C VAL A 108 -15.64 -18.11 -1.97
N ASN A 109 -16.84 -18.41 -2.49
CA ASN A 109 -17.19 -18.07 -3.86
C ASN A 109 -17.49 -16.58 -3.97
N GLY A 110 -17.00 -15.94 -5.04
CA GLY A 110 -17.24 -14.51 -5.28
C GLY A 110 -16.45 -13.55 -4.37
N ALA A 111 -15.43 -14.03 -3.65
CA ALA A 111 -14.61 -13.20 -2.77
C ALA A 111 -14.06 -11.95 -3.48
N PHE A 112 -13.69 -12.04 -4.76
CA PHE A 112 -13.24 -10.90 -5.57
C PHE A 112 -14.28 -9.78 -5.58
N TRP A 113 -15.54 -10.09 -5.90
CA TRP A 113 -16.60 -9.08 -5.96
C TRP A 113 -16.97 -8.52 -4.59
N ILE A 114 -17.00 -9.38 -3.56
CA ILE A 114 -17.25 -8.95 -2.18
C ILE A 114 -16.17 -7.97 -1.73
N CYS A 115 -14.90 -8.32 -1.90
CA CYS A 115 -13.78 -7.43 -1.57
C CYS A 115 -13.85 -6.12 -2.35
N THR A 116 -14.16 -6.17 -3.66
CA THR A 116 -14.27 -4.98 -4.51
C THR A 116 -15.38 -4.05 -4.04
N ILE A 117 -16.57 -4.58 -3.75
CA ILE A 117 -17.70 -3.77 -3.25
C ILE A 117 -17.36 -3.11 -1.91
N ILE A 118 -16.77 -3.87 -0.98
CA ILE A 118 -16.37 -3.32 0.32
C ILE A 118 -15.33 -2.21 0.13
N LEU A 119 -14.31 -2.42 -0.72
CA LEU A 119 -13.29 -1.40 -1.00
C LEU A 119 -13.89 -0.13 -1.63
N ILE A 120 -14.80 -0.29 -2.60
CA ILE A 120 -15.51 0.86 -3.19
C ILE A 120 -16.28 1.61 -2.11
N ALA A 121 -17.04 0.91 -1.26
CA ALA A 121 -17.80 1.53 -0.17
C ALA A 121 -16.88 2.28 0.80
N LEU A 122 -15.74 1.69 1.20
CA LEU A 122 -14.78 2.34 2.10
C LEU A 122 -14.16 3.60 1.47
N PHE A 123 -13.73 3.53 0.21
CA PHE A 123 -13.13 4.67 -0.46
C PHE A 123 -14.13 5.76 -0.88
N SER A 124 -15.43 5.47 -0.81
CA SER A 124 -16.50 6.44 -1.06
C SER A 124 -16.88 7.25 0.17
N VAL A 125 -16.37 6.89 1.36
CA VAL A 125 -16.62 7.67 2.58
C VAL A 125 -15.86 9.00 2.48
N PRO A 126 -16.56 10.14 2.64
CA PRO A 126 -15.91 11.45 2.64
C PRO A 126 -15.03 11.63 3.88
N TYR A 127 -14.15 12.63 3.84
CA TYR A 127 -13.38 13.01 5.01
C TYR A 127 -14.31 13.34 6.18
N LEU A 128 -14.05 12.71 7.33
CA LEU A 128 -14.86 12.86 8.53
C LEU A 128 -14.26 13.96 9.41
N GLU A 129 -14.92 15.12 9.46
CA GLU A 129 -14.58 16.17 10.41
C GLU A 129 -14.89 15.70 11.83
N GLY A 130 -14.05 16.05 12.78
CA GLY A 130 -14.18 15.61 14.16
C GLY A 130 -13.97 16.72 15.17
N LEU A 131 -14.45 16.49 16.40
CA LEU A 131 -14.24 17.38 17.54
C LEU A 131 -12.87 17.09 18.16
N GLU A 132 -12.04 18.08 18.29
CA GLU A 132 -10.80 17.95 19.05
C GLU A 132 -11.09 17.57 20.52
N PRO A 133 -10.25 16.73 21.16
CA PRO A 133 -8.93 16.24 20.71
C PRO A 133 -8.98 14.94 19.90
N ILE A 134 -10.15 14.44 19.53
CA ILE A 134 -10.35 13.15 18.87
C ILE A 134 -10.59 13.37 17.37
N CYS A 135 -9.72 12.79 16.55
CA CYS A 135 -9.85 12.83 15.09
C CYS A 135 -10.81 11.73 14.61
N MET A 136 -12.01 12.09 14.18
CA MET A 136 -13.00 11.13 13.66
C MET A 136 -12.50 10.40 12.42
N ASN A 137 -11.84 11.11 11.51
CA ASN A 137 -11.22 10.49 10.36
C ASN A 137 -10.11 9.51 10.76
N GLY A 138 -9.33 9.84 11.80
CA GLY A 138 -8.32 8.93 12.38
C GLY A 138 -8.93 7.66 12.97
N ILE A 139 -10.10 7.74 13.61
CA ILE A 139 -10.85 6.55 14.07
C ILE A 139 -11.25 5.69 12.89
N TYR A 140 -11.82 6.31 11.85
CA TYR A 140 -12.24 5.60 10.64
C TYR A 140 -11.05 4.89 9.97
N GLU A 141 -9.94 5.58 9.76
CA GLU A 141 -8.74 5.01 9.15
C GLU A 141 -8.14 3.89 10.00
N ALA A 142 -8.07 4.08 11.32
CA ALA A 142 -7.60 3.04 12.24
C ALA A 142 -8.49 1.79 12.18
N PHE A 143 -9.81 1.95 12.17
CA PHE A 143 -10.75 0.84 12.00
C PHE A 143 -10.54 0.12 10.66
N CYS A 144 -10.41 0.87 9.57
CA CYS A 144 -10.15 0.28 8.26
C CYS A 144 -8.86 -0.54 8.24
N VAL A 145 -7.75 0.02 8.76
CA VAL A 145 -6.43 -0.62 8.70
C VAL A 145 -6.32 -1.79 9.66
N ILE A 146 -6.89 -1.68 10.86
CA ILE A 146 -6.71 -2.69 11.92
C ILE A 146 -7.73 -3.83 11.79
N VAL A 147 -8.93 -3.56 11.28
CA VAL A 147 -10.01 -4.53 11.24
C VAL A 147 -10.39 -4.91 9.82
N VAL A 148 -10.75 -3.93 8.99
CA VAL A 148 -11.39 -4.21 7.70
C VAL A 148 -10.39 -4.76 6.69
N PHE A 149 -9.24 -4.15 6.52
CA PHE A 149 -8.25 -4.62 5.54
C PHE A 149 -7.68 -6.00 5.88
N PRO A 150 -7.36 -6.36 7.13
CA PRO A 150 -6.99 -7.73 7.48
C PRO A 150 -8.10 -8.74 7.18
N PHE A 151 -9.35 -8.38 7.44
CA PHE A 151 -10.49 -9.21 7.08
C PHE A 151 -10.60 -9.40 5.55
N LEU A 152 -10.43 -8.33 4.77
CA LEU A 152 -10.43 -8.40 3.31
C LEU A 152 -9.28 -9.26 2.76
N VAL A 153 -8.10 -9.16 3.35
CA VAL A 153 -6.94 -10.01 2.99
C VAL A 153 -7.25 -11.47 3.27
N TRP A 154 -7.82 -11.78 4.44
CA TRP A 154 -8.23 -13.14 4.79
C TRP A 154 -9.33 -13.66 3.84
N LEU A 155 -10.34 -12.84 3.55
CA LEU A 155 -11.43 -13.17 2.63
C LEU A 155 -10.91 -13.41 1.20
N GLY A 156 -10.07 -12.52 0.70
CA GLY A 156 -9.44 -12.64 -0.61
C GLY A 156 -8.57 -13.88 -0.75
N ALA A 157 -7.77 -14.17 0.29
CA ALA A 157 -6.93 -15.38 0.35
C ALA A 157 -7.75 -16.68 0.45
N SER A 158 -8.99 -16.59 0.96
CA SER A 158 -9.95 -17.72 1.00
C SER A 158 -10.79 -17.85 -0.28
N GLY A 159 -10.64 -16.91 -1.22
CA GLY A 159 -11.41 -16.86 -2.45
C GLY A 159 -11.12 -18.02 -3.38
N THR A 160 -12.17 -18.56 -4.00
CA THR A 160 -12.07 -19.56 -5.04
C THR A 160 -12.61 -19.01 -6.35
N THR A 161 -11.83 -19.15 -7.42
CA THR A 161 -12.31 -18.88 -8.78
C THR A 161 -12.77 -20.18 -9.40
N THR A 162 -14.00 -20.21 -9.90
CA THR A 162 -14.61 -21.44 -10.45
C THR A 162 -14.41 -21.59 -11.95
N ASP A 163 -14.03 -20.52 -12.64
CA ASP A 163 -13.84 -20.51 -14.08
C ASP A 163 -12.42 -20.05 -14.48
N LYS A 164 -12.00 -20.50 -15.68
CA LYS A 164 -10.66 -20.21 -16.23
C LYS A 164 -10.46 -18.72 -16.56
N GLN A 165 -11.53 -18.01 -16.93
CA GLN A 165 -11.44 -16.61 -17.34
C GLN A 165 -11.23 -15.70 -16.11
N SER A 166 -12.02 -15.87 -15.06
CA SER A 166 -11.83 -15.15 -13.79
C SER A 166 -10.46 -15.41 -13.19
N THR A 167 -9.99 -16.66 -13.25
CA THR A 167 -8.63 -17.01 -12.79
C THR A 167 -7.55 -16.26 -13.56
N LYS A 168 -7.68 -16.13 -14.89
CA LYS A 168 -6.72 -15.37 -15.71
C LYS A 168 -6.75 -13.89 -15.40
N ILE A 169 -7.95 -13.32 -15.24
CA ILE A 169 -8.12 -11.90 -14.91
C ILE A 169 -7.52 -11.60 -13.53
N CYS A 170 -7.89 -12.36 -12.51
CA CYS A 170 -7.35 -12.16 -11.16
C CYS A 170 -5.82 -12.30 -11.13
N LYS A 171 -5.27 -13.28 -11.86
CA LYS A 171 -3.83 -13.44 -11.99
C LYS A 171 -3.18 -12.24 -12.66
N PHE A 172 -3.73 -11.78 -13.79
CA PHE A 172 -3.22 -10.62 -14.52
C PHE A 172 -3.23 -9.37 -13.63
N LEU A 173 -4.34 -9.09 -12.94
CA LEU A 173 -4.46 -7.95 -12.02
C LEU A 173 -3.44 -8.04 -10.86
N GLY A 174 -3.24 -9.23 -10.31
CA GLY A 174 -2.21 -9.47 -9.31
C GLY A 174 -0.79 -9.24 -9.83
N ASP A 175 -0.48 -9.75 -11.02
CA ASP A 175 0.85 -9.64 -11.63
C ASP A 175 1.22 -8.18 -11.95
N ILE A 176 0.26 -7.34 -12.39
CA ILE A 176 0.51 -5.93 -12.73
C ILE A 176 0.40 -4.98 -11.53
N SER A 177 -0.16 -5.40 -10.39
CA SER A 177 -0.44 -4.50 -9.25
C SER A 177 0.81 -3.79 -8.74
N TYR A 178 1.89 -4.51 -8.52
CA TYR A 178 3.16 -3.95 -8.07
C TYR A 178 3.83 -3.05 -9.13
N PRO A 179 3.97 -3.46 -10.40
CA PRO A 179 4.44 -2.57 -11.46
C PRO A 179 3.64 -1.28 -11.59
N VAL A 180 2.29 -1.33 -11.56
CA VAL A 180 1.45 -0.13 -11.59
C VAL A 180 1.76 0.77 -10.39
N TYR A 181 1.86 0.20 -9.20
CA TYR A 181 2.21 0.96 -7.98
C TYR A 181 3.52 1.74 -8.13
N VAL A 182 4.51 1.18 -8.78
CA VAL A 182 5.82 1.83 -8.94
C VAL A 182 5.82 2.88 -10.05
N VAL A 183 5.08 2.68 -11.15
CA VAL A 183 5.21 3.55 -12.34
C VAL A 183 4.18 4.66 -12.44
N HIS A 184 3.03 4.57 -11.73
CA HIS A 184 1.92 5.52 -11.93
C HIS A 184 2.23 6.93 -11.42
N TYR A 185 2.99 7.06 -10.33
CA TYR A 185 3.12 8.33 -9.63
C TYR A 185 3.90 9.40 -10.41
N PRO A 186 5.02 9.11 -11.08
CA PRO A 186 5.67 10.06 -11.98
C PRO A 186 4.72 10.57 -13.08
N LEU A 187 3.84 9.71 -13.62
CA LEU A 187 2.84 10.12 -14.60
C LEU A 187 1.76 11.02 -13.99
N MET A 188 1.36 10.73 -12.75
CA MET A 188 0.46 11.59 -11.98
C MET A 188 1.06 12.99 -11.77
N TYR A 189 2.35 13.10 -11.47
CA TYR A 189 3.00 14.41 -11.34
C TYR A 189 3.01 15.20 -12.65
N LEU A 190 3.27 14.54 -13.78
CA LEU A 190 3.18 15.19 -15.08
C LEU A 190 1.75 15.67 -15.38
N PHE A 191 0.75 14.88 -15.02
CA PHE A 191 -0.65 15.26 -15.12
C PHE A 191 -0.99 16.46 -14.24
N TYR A 192 -0.57 16.47 -12.98
CA TYR A 192 -0.75 17.61 -12.08
C TYR A 192 -0.07 18.88 -12.59
N ALA A 193 1.17 18.77 -13.07
CA ALA A 193 1.88 19.90 -13.67
C ALA A 193 1.10 20.48 -14.85
N TRP A 194 0.61 19.61 -15.73
CA TRP A 194 -0.22 20.03 -16.87
C TRP A 194 -1.52 20.70 -16.44
N LEU A 195 -2.22 20.19 -15.41
CA LEU A 195 -3.44 20.81 -14.87
C LEU A 195 -3.17 22.24 -14.36
N ILE A 196 -2.11 22.41 -13.59
CA ILE A 196 -1.74 23.71 -12.98
C ILE A 196 -1.34 24.71 -14.08
N GLU A 197 -0.52 24.29 -15.03
CA GLU A 197 -0.04 25.14 -16.12
C GLU A 197 -1.19 25.64 -17.01
N ASN A 198 -2.17 24.78 -17.29
CA ASN A 198 -3.33 25.11 -18.11
C ASN A 198 -4.52 25.64 -17.31
N LYS A 199 -4.42 25.74 -15.97
CA LYS A 199 -5.49 26.19 -15.05
C LYS A 199 -6.80 25.40 -15.23
N LEU A 200 -6.71 24.11 -15.48
CA LEU A 200 -7.83 23.21 -15.70
C LEU A 200 -8.18 22.47 -14.40
N TYR A 201 -9.28 22.83 -13.75
CA TYR A 201 -9.65 22.29 -12.45
C TYR A 201 -10.98 21.52 -12.46
N THR A 202 -11.61 21.38 -13.62
CA THR A 202 -12.88 20.67 -13.75
C THR A 202 -12.70 19.30 -14.40
N LEU A 203 -13.42 18.30 -13.87
CA LEU A 203 -13.36 16.94 -14.41
C LEU A 203 -13.85 16.90 -15.88
N GLY A 204 -14.82 17.72 -16.25
CA GLY A 204 -15.35 17.79 -17.61
C GLY A 204 -14.31 18.14 -18.66
N GLU A 205 -13.32 18.96 -18.29
CA GLU A 205 -12.25 19.41 -19.20
C GLU A 205 -11.05 18.46 -19.23
N THR A 206 -10.88 17.62 -18.22
CA THR A 206 -9.63 16.87 -17.97
C THR A 206 -9.77 15.36 -18.01
N TRP A 207 -11.01 14.82 -18.03
CA TRP A 207 -11.26 13.37 -17.91
C TRP A 207 -10.53 12.54 -18.98
N TYR A 208 -10.45 13.04 -20.23
CA TYR A 208 -9.79 12.32 -21.32
C TYR A 208 -8.28 12.18 -21.11
N VAL A 209 -7.63 13.22 -20.54
CA VAL A 209 -6.21 13.16 -20.20
C VAL A 209 -6.00 12.23 -19.00
N ALA A 210 -6.89 12.30 -18.00
CA ALA A 210 -6.85 11.39 -16.83
C ALA A 210 -6.96 9.91 -17.26
N VAL A 211 -7.90 9.60 -18.18
CA VAL A 211 -8.02 8.26 -18.78
C VAL A 211 -6.76 7.89 -19.54
N GLY A 212 -6.20 8.81 -20.32
CA GLY A 212 -4.94 8.60 -21.05
C GLY A 212 -3.78 8.27 -20.11
N VAL A 213 -3.62 9.01 -19.01
CA VAL A 213 -2.61 8.76 -17.98
C VAL A 213 -2.81 7.40 -17.30
N PHE A 214 -4.07 7.04 -17.00
CA PHE A 214 -4.38 5.71 -16.45
C PHE A 214 -3.98 4.58 -17.41
N VAL A 215 -4.40 4.67 -18.67
CA VAL A 215 -4.06 3.66 -19.70
C VAL A 215 -2.55 3.57 -19.90
N LEU A 216 -1.87 4.72 -19.97
CA LEU A 216 -0.40 4.75 -20.10
C LEU A 216 0.28 4.11 -18.91
N SER A 217 -0.21 4.33 -17.68
CA SER A 217 0.30 3.69 -16.46
C SER A 217 0.20 2.17 -16.53
N VAL A 218 -0.95 1.65 -17.01
CA VAL A 218 -1.15 0.20 -17.19
C VAL A 218 -0.23 -0.36 -18.27
N ILE A 219 -0.07 0.32 -19.40
CA ILE A 219 0.83 -0.10 -20.49
C ILE A 219 2.27 -0.16 -19.99
N LEU A 220 2.74 0.90 -19.33
CA LEU A 220 4.10 0.94 -18.77
C LEU A 220 4.31 -0.16 -17.72
N ALA A 221 3.33 -0.40 -16.87
CA ALA A 221 3.39 -1.49 -15.89
C ALA A 221 3.52 -2.86 -16.56
N CYS A 222 2.76 -3.13 -17.62
CA CYS A 222 2.87 -4.36 -18.40
C CYS A 222 4.25 -4.50 -19.07
N LEU A 223 4.78 -3.41 -19.62
CA LEU A 223 6.12 -3.41 -20.20
C LEU A 223 7.20 -3.67 -19.13
N CYS A 224 7.13 -2.99 -17.98
CA CYS A 224 8.04 -3.24 -16.87
C CYS A 224 7.96 -4.68 -16.36
N LEU A 225 6.76 -5.24 -16.24
CA LEU A 225 6.56 -6.64 -15.84
C LEU A 225 7.26 -7.59 -16.82
N LYS A 226 7.03 -7.42 -18.12
CA LYS A 226 7.50 -8.37 -19.14
C LYS A 226 8.96 -8.21 -19.50
N LEU A 227 9.43 -6.97 -19.62
CA LEU A 227 10.79 -6.68 -20.10
C LEU A 227 11.83 -6.64 -18.98
N TYR A 228 11.42 -6.39 -17.75
CA TYR A 228 12.35 -6.24 -16.64
C TYR A 228 12.07 -7.22 -15.49
N ASP A 229 10.90 -7.18 -14.88
CA ASP A 229 10.63 -7.91 -13.64
C ASP A 229 10.67 -9.44 -13.83
N GLU A 230 9.94 -9.99 -14.80
CA GLU A 230 9.95 -11.44 -15.06
C GLU A 230 11.35 -11.97 -15.42
N PRO A 231 12.12 -11.35 -16.34
CA PRO A 231 13.47 -11.79 -16.65
C PRO A 231 14.43 -11.75 -15.47
N VAL A 232 14.38 -10.65 -14.70
CA VAL A 232 15.24 -10.47 -13.51
C VAL A 232 14.90 -11.50 -12.43
N ARG A 233 13.63 -11.71 -12.14
CA ARG A 233 13.20 -12.75 -11.17
C ARG A 233 13.64 -14.15 -11.60
N LYS A 234 13.48 -14.50 -12.86
CA LYS A 234 13.94 -15.80 -13.40
C LYS A 234 15.45 -15.96 -13.27
N TRP A 235 16.21 -14.90 -13.58
CA TRP A 235 17.66 -14.91 -13.45
C TRP A 235 18.11 -15.07 -12.00
N LEU A 236 17.52 -14.30 -11.06
CA LEU A 236 17.81 -14.39 -9.63
C LEU A 236 17.47 -15.77 -9.07
N THR A 237 16.31 -16.32 -9.42
CA THR A 237 15.90 -17.66 -8.97
C THR A 237 16.89 -18.71 -9.46
N LYS A 238 17.28 -18.66 -10.73
CA LYS A 238 18.26 -19.60 -11.30
C LYS A 238 19.63 -19.48 -10.63
N LYS A 239 20.05 -18.26 -10.29
CA LYS A 239 21.40 -18.01 -9.75
C LYS A 239 21.53 -18.34 -8.26
N PHE A 240 20.47 -18.07 -7.46
CA PHE A 240 20.55 -18.10 -5.98
C PHE A 240 19.64 -19.15 -5.33
N LEU A 241 18.57 -19.60 -6.00
CA LEU A 241 17.56 -20.49 -5.41
C LEU A 241 17.44 -21.85 -6.10
N ALA A 242 18.06 -22.04 -7.28
CA ALA A 242 18.09 -23.37 -7.90
C ALA A 242 18.90 -24.32 -7.01
N PRO A 243 18.41 -25.52 -6.72
CA PRO A 243 19.19 -26.53 -6.01
C PRO A 243 20.45 -26.84 -6.85
N LYS A 244 21.61 -26.84 -6.17
CA LYS A 244 22.88 -27.28 -6.75
C LYS A 244 22.86 -28.77 -7.00
#